data_29bc3da119f8b18745961591e25f9d91
#
_entry.id   29bc3da119f8b18745961591e25f9d91
#
_cell.length_a   1.000
_cell.length_b   1.000
_cell.length_c   1.000
_cell.angle_alpha   90.00
_cell.angle_beta   90.00
_cell.angle_gamma   90.00
#
_symmetry.space_group_name_H-M   'P 1'
#
loop_
_entity.id
_entity.type
_entity.pdbx_description
1 polymer ?
#
loop_
_entity_poly.entity_id
_entity_poly.type
_entity_poly.pdbx_seq_one_letter_code
_entity_poly.pdbx_strand_id
1 'polypeptide(L)'
;PTKKVGGKADNSFAPVAHTVRMESLQDAFSTAELRDFDRRVQGSVDHPRYVVEPKIDGLSVSLEYRDGVFVRGSTRGDGDVGEDVSGNLRVIRSIPLKIKDPLPYLEVRGEVYMPHRSFEQVVDRQQIAGEKPFKNPRNAAAGSLRQKDSSVTATRGLDIFVFNIQQIQGKTLHSHKESLDYLKYLGFHTVDDFPCYADFDKVLDEIHAIGERRGDLEYDIDGAVIKVDDFDQRQVLGSTAKFPKWAIAFKYPPEEKETKLLDIEIAVGRTGVLTPTAVLESVHL
;
A
#
# COMPACT_ATOMS: atom_id res chain seq x y z
N PRO A 1 -8.31 -47.56 -4.14
CA PRO A 1 -7.95 -46.34 -3.45
C PRO A 1 -6.87 -45.67 -4.27
N THR A 2 -7.29 -44.97 -5.31
CA THR A 2 -6.41 -44.10 -6.10
C THR A 2 -6.03 -42.91 -5.26
N LYS A 3 -4.90 -42.98 -4.61
CA LYS A 3 -4.18 -41.81 -4.16
C LYS A 3 -4.07 -40.89 -5.37
N LYS A 4 -4.70 -39.72 -5.31
CA LYS A 4 -4.43 -38.61 -6.20
C LYS A 4 -2.95 -38.27 -6.11
N VAL A 5 -2.16 -38.80 -7.00
CA VAL A 5 -0.89 -38.25 -7.40
C VAL A 5 -1.20 -37.15 -8.39
N GLY A 6 -1.92 -36.13 -7.92
CA GLY A 6 -1.87 -34.83 -8.46
C GLY A 6 -1.01 -34.09 -7.47
N GLY A 7 0.27 -34.02 -7.70
CA GLY A 7 1.09 -32.98 -7.15
C GLY A 7 0.48 -31.68 -7.65
N LYS A 8 -0.41 -31.05 -6.87
CA LYS A 8 -0.49 -29.60 -6.89
C LYS A 8 0.97 -29.20 -6.73
N ALA A 9 1.55 -28.68 -7.80
CA ALA A 9 2.72 -27.86 -7.65
C ALA A 9 2.35 -26.93 -6.52
N ASP A 10 3.05 -27.04 -5.39
CA ASP A 10 2.79 -26.24 -4.23
C ASP A 10 3.11 -24.81 -4.66
N ASN A 11 2.08 -24.07 -5.05
CA ASN A 11 2.16 -22.72 -5.59
C ASN A 11 2.17 -21.68 -4.48
N SER A 12 2.15 -22.14 -3.23
CA SER A 12 2.14 -21.28 -2.07
C SER A 12 3.57 -20.83 -1.75
N PHE A 13 3.74 -19.52 -1.62
CA PHE A 13 4.89 -18.94 -0.98
C PHE A 13 4.91 -19.37 0.50
N ALA A 14 6.09 -19.53 1.08
CA ALA A 14 6.21 -19.89 2.49
C ALA A 14 5.51 -18.84 3.38
N PRO A 15 4.75 -19.26 4.39
CA PRO A 15 4.14 -18.31 5.31
C PRO A 15 5.20 -17.63 6.19
N VAL A 16 5.00 -16.34 6.47
CA VAL A 16 5.84 -15.54 7.35
C VAL A 16 4.95 -14.92 8.44
N ALA A 17 5.17 -15.31 9.69
CA ALA A 17 4.54 -14.65 10.82
C ALA A 17 5.21 -13.30 11.07
N HIS A 18 4.40 -12.23 11.14
CA HIS A 18 4.89 -10.90 11.46
C HIS A 18 5.18 -10.77 12.95
N THR A 19 6.37 -10.27 13.30
CA THR A 19 6.75 -10.03 14.70
C THR A 19 5.97 -8.84 15.25
N VAL A 20 5.72 -7.83 14.42
CA VAL A 20 4.81 -6.72 14.70
C VAL A 20 3.67 -6.79 13.70
N ARG A 21 2.45 -6.84 14.22
CA ARG A 21 1.25 -6.91 13.38
C ARG A 21 1.20 -5.76 12.38
N MET A 22 0.93 -6.10 11.12
CA MET A 22 0.73 -5.13 10.05
C MET A 22 -0.73 -4.67 10.06
N GLU A 23 -1.05 -3.73 10.95
CA GLU A 23 -2.41 -3.22 11.12
C GLU A 23 -2.94 -2.55 9.87
N SER A 24 -4.26 -2.68 9.65
CA SER A 24 -4.99 -1.86 8.69
C SER A 24 -5.31 -0.50 9.31
N LEU A 25 -5.69 0.47 8.50
CA LEU A 25 -6.15 1.77 8.97
C LEU A 25 -7.68 1.80 9.01
N GLN A 26 -8.23 2.61 9.90
CA GLN A 26 -9.63 2.97 9.85
C GLN A 26 -9.83 3.91 8.65
N ASP A 27 -10.86 3.66 7.83
CA ASP A 27 -11.24 4.55 6.74
C ASP A 27 -12.17 5.66 7.23
N ALA A 28 -12.03 6.84 6.64
CA ALA A 28 -12.92 7.98 6.77
C ALA A 28 -13.31 8.47 5.36
N PHE A 29 -14.56 8.85 5.19
CA PHE A 29 -15.13 9.27 3.91
C PHE A 29 -15.63 10.72 3.92
N SER A 30 -15.49 11.41 5.03
CA SER A 30 -15.95 12.79 5.19
C SER A 30 -15.03 13.61 6.11
N THR A 31 -15.04 14.91 5.91
CA THR A 31 -14.37 15.86 6.79
C THR A 31 -14.87 15.77 8.24
N ALA A 32 -16.16 15.46 8.44
CA ALA A 32 -16.72 15.29 9.78
C ALA A 32 -16.07 14.12 10.52
N GLU A 33 -15.86 12.97 9.85
CA GLU A 33 -15.19 11.82 10.44
C GLU A 33 -13.71 12.10 10.76
N LEU A 34 -13.02 12.90 9.93
CA LEU A 34 -11.66 13.36 10.22
C LEU A 34 -11.61 14.27 11.44
N ARG A 35 -12.57 15.19 11.58
CA ARG A 35 -12.65 16.03 12.79
C ARG A 35 -13.01 15.24 14.03
N ASP A 36 -13.77 14.16 13.91
CA ASP A 36 -14.03 13.23 15.01
C ASP A 36 -12.76 12.47 15.43
N PHE A 37 -11.92 12.11 14.46
CA PHE A 37 -10.61 11.53 14.74
C PHE A 37 -9.73 12.54 15.51
N ASP A 38 -9.60 13.78 15.03
CA ASP A 38 -8.83 14.83 15.70
C ASP A 38 -9.31 15.08 17.14
N ARG A 39 -10.63 15.17 17.36
CA ARG A 39 -11.21 15.35 18.70
C ARG A 39 -10.86 14.19 19.63
N ARG A 40 -10.86 12.95 19.16
CA ARG A 40 -10.46 11.77 19.95
C ARG A 40 -8.98 11.81 20.30
N VAL A 41 -8.13 12.22 19.37
CA VAL A 41 -6.68 12.37 19.60
C VAL A 41 -6.43 13.46 20.62
N GLN A 42 -6.98 14.67 20.46
CA GLN A 42 -6.83 15.80 21.38
C GLN A 42 -7.43 15.53 22.76
N GLY A 43 -8.42 14.64 22.88
CA GLY A 43 -8.96 14.20 24.15
C GLY A 43 -8.03 13.25 24.94
N SER A 44 -6.97 12.76 24.32
CA SER A 44 -6.05 11.77 24.91
C SER A 44 -4.61 12.28 25.02
N VAL A 45 -4.19 13.22 24.18
CA VAL A 45 -2.82 13.76 24.15
C VAL A 45 -2.85 15.27 23.91
N ASP A 46 -1.85 15.97 24.44
CA ASP A 46 -1.74 17.43 24.34
C ASP A 46 -0.98 17.84 23.07
N HIS A 47 -1.48 18.87 22.40
CA HIS A 47 -0.82 19.50 21.25
C HIS A 47 -0.33 18.50 20.17
N PRO A 48 -1.19 17.60 19.66
CA PRO A 48 -0.78 16.65 18.65
C PRO A 48 -0.38 17.37 17.36
N ARG A 49 0.58 16.77 16.64
CA ARG A 49 0.93 17.16 15.28
C ARG A 49 0.66 15.97 14.36
N TYR A 50 0.28 16.26 13.14
CA TYR A 50 -0.13 15.25 12.16
C TYR A 50 0.75 15.32 10.92
N VAL A 51 1.28 14.18 10.50
CA VAL A 51 1.91 14.02 9.18
C VAL A 51 0.84 13.56 8.20
N VAL A 52 0.81 14.16 7.02
CA VAL A 52 -0.12 13.82 5.93
C VAL A 52 0.67 13.24 4.77
N GLU A 53 0.23 12.08 4.29
CA GLU A 53 0.88 11.33 3.21
C GLU A 53 -0.16 10.85 2.20
N PRO A 54 0.16 10.77 0.90
CA PRO A 54 -0.70 10.11 -0.07
C PRO A 54 -0.82 8.61 0.28
N LYS A 55 -2.02 8.07 0.12
CA LYS A 55 -2.27 6.64 0.30
C LYS A 55 -2.06 5.91 -1.03
N ILE A 56 -0.89 5.34 -1.18
CA ILE A 56 -0.50 4.62 -2.39
C ILE A 56 -1.40 3.39 -2.58
N ASP A 57 -1.88 3.17 -3.79
CA ASP A 57 -2.68 2.01 -4.14
C ASP A 57 -1.83 0.90 -4.73
N GLY A 58 -1.44 -0.04 -3.90
CA GLY A 58 -0.53 -1.12 -4.23
C GLY A 58 -0.70 -2.35 -3.36
N LEU A 59 0.41 -2.99 -3.03
CA LEU A 59 0.49 -4.16 -2.17
C LEU A 59 1.45 -3.92 -1.01
N SER A 60 0.93 -4.00 0.21
CA SER A 60 1.71 -3.74 1.43
C SER A 60 2.67 -4.89 1.72
N VAL A 61 3.93 -4.52 1.98
CA VAL A 61 5.02 -5.46 2.27
C VAL A 61 5.82 -5.01 3.48
N SER A 62 6.44 -5.98 4.15
CA SER A 62 7.49 -5.80 5.15
C SER A 62 8.83 -6.15 4.55
N LEU A 63 9.87 -5.35 4.83
CA LEU A 63 11.26 -5.57 4.45
C LEU A 63 12.11 -5.66 5.72
N GLU A 64 12.83 -6.76 5.88
CA GLU A 64 13.71 -7.01 7.02
C GLU A 64 15.18 -6.91 6.63
N TYR A 65 15.95 -6.20 7.45
CA TYR A 65 17.39 -6.02 7.31
C TYR A 65 18.10 -6.46 8.60
N ARG A 66 19.24 -7.14 8.44
CA ARG A 66 20.17 -7.46 9.53
C ARG A 66 21.56 -6.98 9.16
N ASP A 67 22.22 -6.31 10.11
CA ASP A 67 23.54 -5.71 9.89
C ASP A 67 23.60 -4.87 8.60
N GLY A 68 22.50 -4.15 8.34
CA GLY A 68 22.34 -3.31 7.16
C GLY A 68 22.08 -4.04 5.84
N VAL A 69 21.91 -5.38 5.83
CA VAL A 69 21.68 -6.19 4.62
C VAL A 69 20.26 -6.71 4.58
N PHE A 70 19.59 -6.62 3.43
CA PHE A 70 18.27 -7.18 3.21
C PHE A 70 18.27 -8.71 3.37
N VAL A 71 17.45 -9.23 4.26
CA VAL A 71 17.38 -10.66 4.56
C VAL A 71 16.06 -11.29 4.12
N ARG A 72 14.94 -10.62 4.32
CA ARG A 72 13.62 -11.16 4.01
C ARG A 72 12.63 -10.05 3.68
N GLY A 73 11.67 -10.37 2.81
CA GLY A 73 10.50 -9.55 2.57
C GLY A 73 9.25 -10.39 2.43
N SER A 74 8.14 -9.88 2.98
CA SER A 74 6.87 -10.60 3.01
C SER A 74 5.70 -9.67 2.73
N THR A 75 4.61 -10.23 2.19
CA THR A 75 3.35 -9.51 2.04
C THR A 75 2.69 -9.31 3.40
N ARG A 76 1.77 -8.36 3.50
CA ARG A 76 1.00 -8.14 4.73
C ARG A 76 0.15 -9.37 5.11
N GLY A 77 -0.43 -10.06 4.11
CA GLY A 77 -1.40 -11.12 4.36
C GLY A 77 -2.62 -10.60 5.13
N ASP A 78 -3.01 -11.32 6.17
CA ASP A 78 -4.10 -10.93 7.10
C ASP A 78 -3.63 -9.93 8.21
N GLY A 79 -2.36 -9.58 8.21
CA GLY A 79 -1.72 -8.71 9.19
C GLY A 79 -0.90 -9.47 10.23
N ASP A 80 -1.21 -10.72 10.49
CA ASP A 80 -0.46 -11.60 11.40
C ASP A 80 0.47 -12.55 10.64
N VAL A 81 0.02 -13.04 9.47
CA VAL A 81 0.79 -13.94 8.61
C VAL A 81 0.71 -13.46 7.16
N GLY A 82 1.87 -13.29 6.54
CA GLY A 82 2.03 -12.99 5.13
C GLY A 82 2.72 -14.11 4.36
N GLU A 83 3.10 -13.83 3.13
CA GLU A 83 3.82 -14.73 2.23
C GLU A 83 5.25 -14.23 2.00
N ASP A 84 6.24 -15.13 2.04
CA ASP A 84 7.62 -14.79 1.70
C ASP A 84 7.74 -14.51 0.19
N VAL A 85 8.00 -13.27 -0.14
CA VAL A 85 8.22 -12.79 -1.52
C VAL A 85 9.62 -12.19 -1.69
N SER A 86 10.56 -12.59 -0.85
CA SER A 86 11.93 -12.07 -0.80
C SER A 86 12.62 -12.08 -2.16
N GLY A 87 12.47 -13.17 -2.92
CA GLY A 87 13.08 -13.30 -4.26
C GLY A 87 12.57 -12.22 -5.22
N ASN A 88 11.26 -11.95 -5.18
CA ASN A 88 10.63 -10.95 -6.05
C ASN A 88 10.94 -9.53 -5.60
N LEU A 89 11.01 -9.28 -4.30
CA LEU A 89 11.39 -7.96 -3.77
C LEU A 89 12.85 -7.60 -4.09
N ARG A 90 13.76 -8.57 -4.10
CA ARG A 90 15.18 -8.35 -4.42
C ARG A 90 15.43 -7.79 -5.81
N VAL A 91 14.53 -8.02 -6.76
CA VAL A 91 14.66 -7.55 -8.15
C VAL A 91 14.00 -6.19 -8.40
N ILE A 92 13.33 -5.62 -7.39
CA ILE A 92 12.79 -4.25 -7.44
C ILE A 92 13.94 -3.28 -7.19
N ARG A 93 14.27 -2.45 -8.17
CA ARG A 93 15.48 -1.60 -8.17
C ARG A 93 15.52 -0.58 -7.04
N SER A 94 14.38 -0.08 -6.61
CA SER A 94 14.24 0.91 -5.53
C SER A 94 14.35 0.31 -4.13
N ILE A 95 14.43 -1.01 -3.99
CA ILE A 95 14.68 -1.66 -2.70
C ILE A 95 16.20 -1.81 -2.52
N PRO A 96 16.81 -1.09 -1.55
CA PRO A 96 18.23 -1.23 -1.29
C PRO A 96 18.52 -2.61 -0.69
N LEU A 97 19.41 -3.39 -1.32
CA LEU A 97 19.87 -4.67 -0.75
C LEU A 97 20.86 -4.46 0.40
N LYS A 98 21.43 -3.26 0.49
CA LYS A 98 22.27 -2.82 1.59
C LYS A 98 21.95 -1.36 1.90
N ILE A 99 21.64 -1.05 3.14
CA ILE A 99 21.35 0.30 3.64
C ILE A 99 22.64 0.97 4.13
N LYS A 100 22.62 2.31 4.25
CA LYS A 100 23.81 3.10 4.60
C LYS A 100 24.35 2.79 6.00
N ASP A 101 23.47 2.65 6.99
CA ASP A 101 23.85 2.32 8.35
C ASP A 101 23.75 0.80 8.59
N PRO A 102 24.76 0.15 9.12
CA PRO A 102 24.73 -1.29 9.44
C PRO A 102 23.96 -1.54 10.74
N LEU A 103 22.67 -1.18 10.78
CA LEU A 103 21.82 -1.42 11.94
C LEU A 103 21.75 -2.92 12.25
N PRO A 104 21.81 -3.33 13.53
CA PRO A 104 21.67 -4.74 13.90
C PRO A 104 20.37 -5.36 13.38
N TYR A 105 19.26 -4.62 13.49
CA TYR A 105 17.98 -5.01 12.92
C TYR A 105 17.16 -3.78 12.49
N LEU A 106 16.54 -3.87 11.34
CA LEU A 106 15.56 -2.91 10.84
C LEU A 106 14.45 -3.68 10.11
N GLU A 107 13.21 -3.40 10.47
CA GLU A 107 12.03 -3.81 9.72
C GLU A 107 11.25 -2.58 9.29
N VAL A 108 11.00 -2.46 7.99
CA VAL A 108 10.24 -1.35 7.42
C VAL A 108 9.02 -1.87 6.67
N ARG A 109 7.99 -1.03 6.60
CA ARG A 109 6.79 -1.28 5.83
C ARG A 109 6.72 -0.33 4.64
N GLY A 110 6.37 -0.89 3.48
CA GLY A 110 6.18 -0.14 2.25
C GLY A 110 5.00 -0.63 1.45
N GLU A 111 4.66 0.11 0.41
CA GLU A 111 3.66 -0.26 -0.58
C GLU A 111 4.34 -0.46 -1.93
N VAL A 112 4.32 -1.71 -2.42
CA VAL A 112 4.78 -2.02 -3.79
C VAL A 112 3.67 -1.65 -4.74
N TYR A 113 4.00 -0.88 -5.76
CA TYR A 113 3.06 -0.41 -6.76
C TYR A 113 3.64 -0.56 -8.17
N MET A 114 2.78 -0.40 -9.16
CA MET A 114 3.19 -0.35 -10.56
C MET A 114 2.98 1.07 -11.09
N PRO A 115 4.05 1.79 -11.48
CA PRO A 115 3.92 3.08 -12.15
C PRO A 115 3.06 2.98 -13.42
N HIS A 116 2.33 4.03 -13.77
CA HIS A 116 1.42 4.05 -14.94
C HIS A 116 2.13 3.62 -16.22
N ARG A 117 3.32 4.17 -16.48
CA ARG A 117 4.13 3.79 -17.65
C ARG A 117 4.49 2.30 -17.68
N SER A 118 4.78 1.71 -16.52
CA SER A 118 5.07 0.27 -16.43
C SER A 118 3.82 -0.57 -16.66
N PHE A 119 2.68 -0.10 -16.17
CA PHE A 119 1.38 -0.75 -16.34
C PHE A 119 0.99 -0.80 -17.85
N GLU A 120 1.07 0.31 -18.56
CA GLU A 120 0.83 0.38 -20.00
C GLU A 120 1.69 -0.65 -20.76
N GLN A 121 3.00 -0.68 -20.49
CA GLN A 121 3.90 -1.64 -21.12
C GLN A 121 3.57 -3.11 -20.83
N VAL A 122 3.06 -3.40 -19.63
CA VAL A 122 2.64 -4.75 -19.23
C VAL A 122 1.37 -5.15 -19.97
N VAL A 123 0.39 -4.26 -20.01
CA VAL A 123 -0.88 -4.47 -20.72
C VAL A 123 -0.64 -4.70 -22.22
N ASP A 124 0.19 -3.86 -22.87
CA ASP A 124 0.54 -4.01 -24.28
C ASP A 124 1.17 -5.40 -24.57
N ARG A 125 2.10 -5.83 -23.73
CA ARG A 125 2.72 -7.17 -23.85
C ARG A 125 1.71 -8.29 -23.70
N GLN A 126 0.78 -8.18 -22.76
CA GLN A 126 -0.28 -9.19 -22.56
C GLN A 126 -1.21 -9.24 -23.77
N GLN A 127 -1.60 -8.11 -24.33
CA GLN A 127 -2.43 -8.05 -25.55
C GLN A 127 -1.73 -8.70 -26.74
N ILE A 128 -0.45 -8.38 -26.96
CA ILE A 128 0.35 -9.00 -28.06
C ILE A 128 0.46 -10.51 -27.87
N ALA A 129 0.60 -10.98 -26.62
CA ALA A 129 0.68 -12.40 -26.28
C ALA A 129 -0.69 -13.12 -26.31
N GLY A 130 -1.80 -12.40 -26.51
CA GLY A 130 -3.15 -12.96 -26.43
C GLY A 130 -3.58 -13.35 -25.00
N GLU A 131 -2.90 -12.80 -24.00
CA GLU A 131 -3.23 -12.99 -22.59
C GLU A 131 -4.31 -11.98 -22.15
N LYS A 132 -5.05 -12.34 -21.08
CA LYS A 132 -6.00 -11.42 -20.48
C LYS A 132 -5.24 -10.31 -19.73
N PRO A 133 -5.39 -9.05 -20.13
CA PRO A 133 -4.66 -7.94 -19.50
C PRO A 133 -5.12 -7.70 -18.06
N PHE A 134 -4.23 -7.17 -17.24
CA PHE A 134 -4.57 -6.69 -15.92
C PHE A 134 -5.58 -5.53 -16.00
N LYS A 135 -6.48 -5.45 -15.02
CA LYS A 135 -7.52 -4.43 -15.01
C LYS A 135 -7.05 -3.07 -14.51
N ASN A 136 -6.07 -3.06 -13.60
CA ASN A 136 -5.54 -1.84 -13.00
C ASN A 136 -4.10 -2.07 -12.47
N PRO A 137 -3.36 -0.99 -12.18
CA PRO A 137 -1.98 -1.05 -11.68
C PRO A 137 -1.81 -1.87 -10.40
N ARG A 138 -2.76 -1.78 -9.46
CA ARG A 138 -2.74 -2.55 -8.21
C ARG A 138 -2.78 -4.06 -8.47
N ASN A 139 -3.70 -4.52 -9.31
CA ASN A 139 -3.79 -5.93 -9.67
C ASN A 139 -2.54 -6.41 -10.41
N ALA A 140 -1.98 -5.55 -11.27
CA ALA A 140 -0.74 -5.84 -11.98
C ALA A 140 0.45 -5.93 -11.01
N ALA A 141 0.54 -5.05 -10.02
CA ALA A 141 1.57 -5.11 -8.98
C ALA A 141 1.45 -6.40 -8.16
N ALA A 142 0.24 -6.73 -7.68
CA ALA A 142 -0.01 -7.94 -6.89
C ALA A 142 0.33 -9.23 -7.68
N GLY A 143 -0.13 -9.31 -8.94
CA GLY A 143 0.16 -10.45 -9.82
C GLY A 143 1.66 -10.56 -10.17
N SER A 144 2.35 -9.43 -10.31
CA SER A 144 3.79 -9.39 -10.59
C SER A 144 4.65 -9.74 -9.39
N LEU A 145 4.24 -9.35 -8.19
CA LEU A 145 4.97 -9.67 -6.96
C LEU A 145 4.82 -11.16 -6.56
N ARG A 146 3.78 -11.82 -7.03
CA ARG A 146 3.49 -13.24 -6.76
C ARG A 146 3.92 -14.18 -7.90
N GLN A 147 4.90 -13.77 -8.72
CA GLN A 147 5.50 -14.67 -9.71
C GLN A 147 6.42 -15.67 -9.05
N LYS A 148 6.38 -16.91 -9.51
CA LYS A 148 7.29 -17.96 -9.04
C LYS A 148 8.74 -17.71 -9.46
N ASP A 149 8.90 -17.18 -10.66
CA ASP A 149 10.18 -16.79 -11.23
C ASP A 149 10.37 -15.28 -11.08
N SER A 150 11.34 -14.89 -10.25
CA SER A 150 11.66 -13.48 -10.01
C SER A 150 12.19 -12.77 -11.25
N SER A 151 12.67 -13.48 -12.27
CA SER A 151 13.06 -12.89 -13.55
C SER A 151 11.86 -12.23 -14.26
N VAL A 152 10.68 -12.82 -14.13
CA VAL A 152 9.44 -12.23 -14.63
C VAL A 152 9.12 -10.94 -13.88
N THR A 153 9.21 -10.96 -12.54
CA THR A 153 9.01 -9.77 -11.70
C THR A 153 9.96 -8.64 -12.09
N ALA A 154 11.23 -8.96 -12.38
CA ALA A 154 12.25 -7.99 -12.79
C ALA A 154 11.88 -7.21 -14.06
N THR A 155 11.05 -7.81 -14.95
CA THR A 155 10.61 -7.17 -16.21
C THR A 155 9.37 -6.29 -16.04
N ARG A 156 8.73 -6.30 -14.87
CA ARG A 156 7.43 -5.66 -14.63
C ARG A 156 7.53 -4.17 -14.28
N GLY A 157 8.72 -3.68 -13.95
CA GLY A 157 8.93 -2.28 -13.60
C GLY A 157 8.19 -1.84 -12.33
N LEU A 158 8.13 -2.73 -11.32
CA LEU A 158 7.59 -2.42 -10.01
C LEU A 158 8.46 -1.39 -9.28
N ASP A 159 7.82 -0.61 -8.41
CA ASP A 159 8.47 0.32 -7.51
C ASP A 159 7.87 0.19 -6.10
N ILE A 160 8.46 0.86 -5.11
CA ILE A 160 8.00 0.84 -3.72
C ILE A 160 8.10 2.23 -3.09
N PHE A 161 7.11 2.60 -2.29
CA PHE A 161 7.24 3.65 -1.30
C PHE A 161 7.31 3.04 0.09
N VAL A 162 8.38 3.35 0.84
CA VAL A 162 8.52 2.94 2.24
C VAL A 162 8.00 4.07 3.12
N PHE A 163 7.07 3.77 4.01
CA PHE A 163 6.32 4.77 4.77
C PHE A 163 6.30 4.53 6.29
N ASN A 164 6.90 3.44 6.79
CA ASN A 164 6.92 3.19 8.22
C ASN A 164 8.10 2.31 8.64
N ILE A 165 8.68 2.61 9.80
CA ILE A 165 9.60 1.72 10.50
C ILE A 165 8.77 0.89 11.50
N GLN A 166 8.75 -0.44 11.34
CA GLN A 166 8.06 -1.36 12.23
C GLN A 166 8.89 -1.69 13.46
N GLN A 167 10.19 -1.94 13.25
CA GLN A 167 11.16 -2.22 14.29
C GLN A 167 12.53 -1.67 13.91
N ILE A 168 13.27 -1.21 14.90
CA ILE A 168 14.64 -0.72 14.74
C ILE A 168 15.47 -1.05 15.97
N GLN A 169 16.71 -1.51 15.77
CA GLN A 169 17.71 -1.68 16.81
C GLN A 169 18.96 -0.88 16.47
N GLY A 170 19.57 -0.28 17.48
CA GLY A 170 20.78 0.53 17.31
C GLY A 170 20.53 2.02 17.04
N LYS A 171 19.26 2.45 16.97
CA LYS A 171 18.89 3.87 16.86
C LYS A 171 17.55 4.12 17.53
N THR A 172 17.42 5.27 18.16
CA THR A 172 16.16 5.77 18.72
C THR A 172 15.62 6.88 17.82
N LEU A 173 14.33 6.83 17.53
CA LEU A 173 13.58 7.83 16.77
C LEU A 173 12.38 8.26 17.61
N HIS A 174 12.01 9.55 17.52
CA HIS A 174 10.98 10.13 18.37
C HIS A 174 9.72 10.52 17.61
N SER A 175 9.82 10.67 16.29
CA SER A 175 8.67 11.08 15.47
C SER A 175 8.62 10.37 14.12
N HIS A 176 7.42 10.40 13.53
CA HIS A 176 7.21 9.83 12.21
C HIS A 176 7.98 10.60 11.13
N LYS A 177 7.97 11.93 11.22
CA LYS A 177 8.74 12.77 10.30
C LYS A 177 10.24 12.46 10.37
N GLU A 178 10.80 12.34 11.59
CA GLU A 178 12.18 11.93 11.79
C GLU A 178 12.45 10.54 11.16
N SER A 179 11.51 9.60 11.32
CA SER A 179 11.66 8.26 10.75
C SER A 179 11.66 8.26 9.21
N LEU A 180 10.83 9.09 8.57
CA LEU A 180 10.81 9.23 7.12
C LEU A 180 12.09 9.89 6.59
N ASP A 181 12.60 10.92 7.26
CA ASP A 181 13.87 11.56 6.93
C ASP A 181 15.03 10.55 7.05
N TYR A 182 15.00 9.71 8.09
CA TYR A 182 15.99 8.66 8.28
C TYR A 182 15.91 7.55 7.23
N LEU A 183 14.70 7.15 6.83
CA LEU A 183 14.49 6.20 5.72
C LEU A 183 15.07 6.72 4.40
N LYS A 184 14.86 8.00 4.08
CA LYS A 184 15.52 8.65 2.92
C LYS A 184 17.04 8.59 3.02
N TYR A 185 17.58 8.91 4.20
CA TYR A 185 19.02 8.82 4.45
C TYR A 185 19.54 7.39 4.25
N LEU A 186 18.85 6.36 4.71
CA LEU A 186 19.24 4.96 4.55
C LEU A 186 19.21 4.48 3.08
N GLY A 187 18.54 5.21 2.19
CA GLY A 187 18.45 4.92 0.77
C GLY A 187 17.12 4.33 0.32
N PHE A 188 16.10 4.36 1.16
CA PHE A 188 14.75 3.94 0.77
C PHE A 188 14.05 5.02 -0.06
N HIS A 189 13.21 4.58 -0.98
CA HIS A 189 12.29 5.45 -1.69
C HIS A 189 11.09 5.74 -0.79
N THR A 190 10.91 6.99 -0.43
CA THR A 190 9.77 7.51 0.34
C THR A 190 9.03 8.54 -0.50
N VAL A 191 7.82 8.90 -0.13
CA VAL A 191 7.14 10.04 -0.75
C VAL A 191 8.01 11.31 -0.59
N ASP A 192 7.96 12.19 -1.59
CA ASP A 192 8.85 13.37 -1.63
C ASP A 192 8.49 14.39 -0.55
N ASP A 193 7.21 14.60 -0.33
CA ASP A 193 6.69 15.56 0.63
C ASP A 193 5.77 14.86 1.63
N PHE A 194 6.00 15.15 2.92
CA PHE A 194 5.21 14.67 4.05
C PHE A 194 5.09 15.78 5.09
N PRO A 195 4.25 16.77 4.82
CA PRO A 195 4.09 17.92 5.71
C PRO A 195 3.54 17.50 7.08
N CYS A 196 3.94 18.24 8.12
CA CYS A 196 3.55 18.00 9.50
C CYS A 196 2.90 19.26 10.08
N TYR A 197 1.64 19.18 10.47
CA TYR A 197 0.84 20.29 10.94
C TYR A 197 0.35 20.07 12.37
N ALA A 198 0.33 21.17 13.16
CA ALA A 198 -0.36 21.25 14.44
C ALA A 198 -1.81 21.71 14.27
N ASP A 199 -2.07 22.51 13.23
CA ASP A 199 -3.40 23.01 12.88
C ASP A 199 -4.12 21.99 11.98
N PHE A 200 -5.26 21.48 12.46
CA PHE A 200 -6.00 20.45 11.74
C PHE A 200 -6.71 20.99 10.49
N ASP A 201 -6.97 22.29 10.39
CA ASP A 201 -7.49 22.89 9.15
C ASP A 201 -6.46 22.77 8.04
N LYS A 202 -5.17 22.96 8.33
CA LYS A 202 -4.07 22.72 7.37
C LYS A 202 -3.93 21.25 6.98
N VAL A 203 -4.25 20.32 7.88
CA VAL A 203 -4.32 18.88 7.55
C VAL A 203 -5.42 18.64 6.50
N LEU A 204 -6.59 19.25 6.67
CA LEU A 204 -7.68 19.13 5.72
C LEU A 204 -7.34 19.75 4.36
N ASP A 205 -6.70 20.94 4.37
CA ASP A 205 -6.24 21.60 3.15
C ASP A 205 -5.24 20.71 2.38
N GLU A 206 -4.30 20.06 3.08
CA GLU A 206 -3.32 19.17 2.45
C GLU A 206 -4.00 17.93 1.86
N ILE A 207 -4.95 17.33 2.57
CA ILE A 207 -5.73 16.19 2.03
C ILE A 207 -6.42 16.60 0.73
N HIS A 208 -7.00 17.80 0.68
CA HIS A 208 -7.63 18.36 -0.52
C HIS A 208 -6.62 18.52 -1.65
N ALA A 209 -5.47 19.14 -1.36
CA ALA A 209 -4.39 19.37 -2.33
C ALA A 209 -3.81 18.05 -2.90
N ILE A 210 -3.69 16.99 -2.09
CA ILE A 210 -3.30 15.66 -2.57
C ILE A 210 -4.36 15.12 -3.53
N GLY A 211 -5.65 15.28 -3.22
CA GLY A 211 -6.76 14.86 -4.08
C GLY A 211 -6.77 15.57 -5.43
N GLU A 212 -6.54 16.89 -5.45
CA GLU A 212 -6.48 17.68 -6.68
C GLU A 212 -5.31 17.27 -7.59
N ARG A 213 -4.15 16.91 -6.99
CA ARG A 213 -2.97 16.46 -7.73
C ARG A 213 -3.00 14.98 -8.13
N ARG A 214 -4.04 14.24 -7.76
CA ARG A 214 -4.15 12.79 -7.97
C ARG A 214 -3.92 12.39 -9.43
N GLY A 215 -4.48 13.15 -10.37
CA GLY A 215 -4.37 12.89 -11.81
C GLY A 215 -2.98 13.18 -12.41
N ASP A 216 -2.13 13.92 -11.70
CA ASP A 216 -0.78 14.30 -12.15
C ASP A 216 0.30 13.32 -11.64
N LEU A 217 -0.08 12.38 -10.79
CA LEU A 217 0.86 11.40 -10.22
C LEU A 217 1.16 10.29 -11.23
N GLU A 218 2.39 9.81 -11.21
CA GLU A 218 2.84 8.65 -12.01
C GLU A 218 2.36 7.30 -11.43
N TYR A 219 1.54 7.33 -10.39
CA TYR A 219 1.03 6.17 -9.64
C TYR A 219 -0.35 6.45 -9.05
N ASP A 220 -1.11 5.40 -8.80
CA ASP A 220 -2.43 5.52 -8.22
C ASP A 220 -2.39 5.73 -6.71
N ILE A 221 -3.29 6.59 -6.24
CA ILE A 221 -3.61 6.76 -4.82
C ILE A 221 -5.13 6.58 -4.62
N ASP A 222 -5.51 5.99 -3.51
CA ASP A 222 -6.92 5.81 -3.16
C ASP A 222 -7.38 6.69 -1.99
N GLY A 223 -6.47 7.53 -1.48
CA GLY A 223 -6.74 8.37 -0.32
C GLY A 223 -5.53 9.16 0.13
N ALA A 224 -5.64 9.68 1.35
CA ALA A 224 -4.55 10.26 2.12
C ALA A 224 -4.50 9.62 3.51
N VAL A 225 -3.32 9.49 4.10
CA VAL A 225 -3.13 8.95 5.44
C VAL A 225 -2.70 10.07 6.37
N ILE A 226 -3.39 10.19 7.49
CA ILE A 226 -3.09 11.14 8.55
C ILE A 226 -2.55 10.34 9.74
N LYS A 227 -1.38 10.73 10.25
CA LYS A 227 -0.71 10.05 11.37
C LYS A 227 -0.29 11.05 12.41
N VAL A 228 -0.52 10.76 13.69
CA VAL A 228 0.09 11.51 14.79
C VAL A 228 1.60 11.37 14.68
N ASP A 229 2.34 12.48 14.73
CA ASP A 229 3.78 12.51 14.48
C ASP A 229 4.59 11.92 15.64
N ASP A 230 4.31 12.31 16.87
CA ASP A 230 5.04 11.95 18.08
C ASP A 230 4.81 10.48 18.48
N PHE A 231 5.88 9.71 18.67
CA PHE A 231 5.79 8.29 18.99
C PHE A 231 5.34 8.02 20.43
N ASP A 232 5.66 8.89 21.39
CA ASP A 232 5.18 8.74 22.77
C ASP A 232 3.67 8.96 22.82
N GLN A 233 3.16 9.93 22.05
CA GLN A 233 1.72 10.15 21.91
C GLN A 233 1.02 8.94 21.25
N ARG A 234 1.65 8.30 20.27
CA ARG A 234 1.11 7.06 19.66
C ARG A 234 0.98 5.93 20.68
N GLN A 235 1.94 5.81 21.59
CA GLN A 235 1.87 4.81 22.67
C GLN A 235 0.69 5.08 23.61
N VAL A 236 0.45 6.34 23.97
CA VAL A 236 -0.71 6.73 24.78
C VAL A 236 -2.03 6.42 24.08
N LEU A 237 -2.13 6.73 22.79
CA LEU A 237 -3.32 6.47 21.97
C LEU A 237 -3.58 4.97 21.76
N GLY A 238 -2.53 4.20 21.53
CA GLY A 238 -2.59 2.77 21.32
C GLY A 238 -3.36 2.35 20.07
N SER A 239 -3.83 1.11 20.08
CA SER A 239 -4.59 0.49 18.99
C SER A 239 -5.87 -0.16 19.50
N THR A 240 -6.83 -0.33 18.59
CA THR A 240 -7.97 -1.25 18.79
C THR A 240 -7.54 -2.67 18.37
N ALA A 241 -8.45 -3.63 18.42
CA ALA A 241 -8.19 -4.97 17.88
C ALA A 241 -7.94 -4.99 16.36
N LYS A 242 -8.31 -3.92 15.64
CA LYS A 242 -8.26 -3.88 14.16
C LYS A 242 -7.33 -2.81 13.60
N PHE A 243 -7.24 -1.64 14.22
CA PHE A 243 -6.48 -0.50 13.70
C PHE A 243 -5.91 0.40 14.80
N PRO A 244 -4.82 1.13 14.49
CA PRO A 244 -4.24 2.10 15.41
C PRO A 244 -5.19 3.29 15.61
N LYS A 245 -5.20 3.87 16.81
CA LYS A 245 -5.98 5.07 17.13
C LYS A 245 -5.25 6.37 16.74
N TRP A 246 -3.98 6.28 16.41
CA TRP A 246 -3.10 7.40 16.06
C TRP A 246 -3.00 7.65 14.54
N ALA A 247 -3.72 6.87 13.72
CA ALA A 247 -3.74 7.04 12.27
C ALA A 247 -5.14 6.79 11.71
N ILE A 248 -5.45 7.47 10.61
CA ILE A 248 -6.68 7.31 9.84
C ILE A 248 -6.39 7.49 8.35
N ALA A 249 -7.12 6.76 7.51
CA ALA A 249 -7.06 6.89 6.06
C ALA A 249 -8.31 7.61 5.56
N PHE A 250 -8.13 8.77 4.95
CA PHE A 250 -9.20 9.42 4.20
C PHE A 250 -9.29 8.81 2.80
N LYS A 251 -10.47 8.37 2.41
CA LYS A 251 -10.75 7.82 1.08
C LYS A 251 -11.37 8.88 0.19
N TYR A 252 -10.74 9.15 -0.97
CA TYR A 252 -11.36 10.01 -1.96
C TYR A 252 -12.59 9.34 -2.56
N PRO A 253 -13.61 10.13 -2.96
CA PRO A 253 -14.70 9.60 -3.77
C PRO A 253 -14.14 8.87 -4.99
N PRO A 254 -14.78 7.76 -5.41
CA PRO A 254 -14.43 7.12 -6.68
C PRO A 254 -14.59 8.13 -7.82
N GLU A 255 -13.76 7.99 -8.85
CA GLU A 255 -13.95 8.80 -10.05
C GLU A 255 -15.25 8.41 -10.72
N GLU A 256 -16.05 9.42 -11.03
CA GLU A 256 -17.30 9.26 -11.78
C GLU A 256 -17.13 9.91 -13.16
N LYS A 257 -17.43 9.16 -14.22
CA LYS A 257 -17.47 9.69 -15.58
C LYS A 257 -18.79 9.33 -16.25
N GLU A 258 -19.35 10.29 -16.94
CA GLU A 258 -20.50 10.05 -17.78
C GLU A 258 -20.08 9.26 -19.02
N THR A 259 -20.87 8.24 -19.37
CA THR A 259 -20.68 7.46 -20.58
C THR A 259 -22.03 7.11 -21.20
N LYS A 260 -22.01 6.73 -22.47
CA LYS A 260 -23.23 6.38 -23.22
C LYS A 260 -23.60 4.92 -22.96
N LEU A 261 -24.85 4.67 -22.60
CA LEU A 261 -25.42 3.34 -22.61
C LEU A 261 -25.63 2.88 -24.04
N LEU A 262 -24.93 1.84 -24.47
CA LEU A 262 -25.00 1.28 -25.83
C LEU A 262 -26.08 0.21 -25.92
N ASP A 263 -26.17 -0.66 -24.92
CA ASP A 263 -27.12 -1.79 -24.89
C ASP A 263 -27.34 -2.29 -23.48
N ILE A 264 -28.36 -3.13 -23.28
CA ILE A 264 -28.61 -3.87 -22.05
C ILE A 264 -28.71 -5.36 -22.38
N GLU A 265 -27.70 -6.12 -22.02
CA GLU A 265 -27.69 -7.57 -22.13
C GLU A 265 -28.40 -8.21 -20.95
N ILE A 266 -29.24 -9.21 -21.22
CA ILE A 266 -29.94 -9.96 -20.16
C ILE A 266 -29.36 -11.37 -20.12
N ALA A 267 -28.67 -11.68 -19.03
CA ALA A 267 -28.20 -13.03 -18.75
C ALA A 267 -29.20 -13.77 -17.85
N VAL A 268 -29.47 -15.04 -18.18
CA VAL A 268 -30.30 -15.90 -17.37
C VAL A 268 -29.43 -16.76 -16.49
N GLY A 269 -29.47 -16.58 -15.17
CA GLY A 269 -28.74 -17.37 -14.20
C GLY A 269 -29.28 -18.82 -14.12
N ARG A 270 -28.50 -19.73 -13.54
CA ARG A 270 -28.82 -21.16 -13.38
C ARG A 270 -30.14 -21.40 -12.63
N THR A 271 -30.61 -20.46 -11.84
CA THR A 271 -31.86 -20.50 -11.09
C THR A 271 -33.00 -19.76 -11.77
N GLY A 272 -32.86 -19.36 -13.05
CA GLY A 272 -33.85 -18.60 -13.80
C GLY A 272 -33.91 -17.10 -13.49
N VAL A 273 -33.00 -16.60 -12.62
CA VAL A 273 -32.91 -15.16 -12.32
C VAL A 273 -32.35 -14.42 -13.53
N LEU A 274 -33.06 -13.37 -13.96
CA LEU A 274 -32.60 -12.45 -15.01
C LEU A 274 -31.69 -11.41 -14.41
N THR A 275 -30.46 -11.31 -14.96
CA THR A 275 -29.48 -10.31 -14.55
C THR A 275 -29.22 -9.36 -15.73
N PRO A 276 -29.76 -8.14 -15.70
CA PRO A 276 -29.45 -7.14 -16.69
C PRO A 276 -28.04 -6.60 -16.48
N THR A 277 -27.28 -6.50 -17.59
CA THR A 277 -25.92 -5.94 -17.62
C THR A 277 -25.90 -4.80 -18.63
N ALA A 278 -25.53 -3.61 -18.19
CA ALA A 278 -25.36 -2.47 -19.07
C ALA A 278 -24.08 -2.61 -19.92
N VAL A 279 -24.20 -2.45 -21.21
CA VAL A 279 -23.08 -2.31 -22.16
C VAL A 279 -22.86 -0.83 -22.37
N LEU A 280 -21.74 -0.33 -21.89
CA LEU A 280 -21.39 1.09 -21.90
C LEU A 280 -20.34 1.39 -22.97
N GLU A 281 -20.36 2.59 -23.52
CA GLU A 281 -19.24 3.10 -24.31
C GLU A 281 -17.98 3.14 -23.44
N SER A 282 -16.85 2.69 -24.00
CA SER A 282 -15.60 2.62 -23.26
C SER A 282 -15.17 4.01 -22.81
N VAL A 283 -14.94 4.18 -21.52
CA VAL A 283 -14.44 5.41 -20.89
C VAL A 283 -13.27 5.06 -19.98
N HIS A 284 -12.25 5.89 -19.98
CA HIS A 284 -11.12 5.73 -19.09
C HIS A 284 -11.46 6.36 -17.72
N LEU A 285 -11.40 5.54 -16.68
CA LEU A 285 -11.54 5.95 -15.27
C LEU A 285 -10.17 6.06 -14.63
#